data_a289c731eb36ccf5b869024fe60b2494
#
_entry.id   a289c731eb36ccf5b869024fe60b2494
#
_cell.length_a   1.000
_cell.length_b   1.000
_cell.length_c   1.000
_cell.angle_alpha   90.00
_cell.angle_beta   90.00
_cell.angle_gamma   90.00
#
_symmetry.space_group_name_H-M   'P 1'
#
loop_
_entity.id
_entity.type
_entity.pdbx_description
1 polymer ?
#
loop_
_entity_poly.entity_id
_entity_poly.type
_entity_poly.pdbx_seq_one_letter_code
_entity_poly.pdbx_strand_id
1 'polypeptide(L)'
;FLKDHISLDAQQYFGIRYDVKSQGIVIPIRNEYGQLIGVKERFNYEPSDGALKYFYSYPGRCSTTLFGYAQNYQYLVENTVFVGEAEKFVMQCYSYGYRNAVALMSGSLSVQQARLLVELHPTKVIFLHDQGYELDNIKRNVEVLRHYSKFTEFEIGYWDWTKSYYAPKVSATDMGKEKFEYIINNEILILGDDKDEEEL
;
A
#
# COMPACT_ATOMS: atom_id res chain seq x y z
N PHE A 1 7.38 -4.75 -15.29
CA PHE A 1 7.45 -3.77 -14.16
C PHE A 1 8.27 -2.52 -14.47
N LEU A 2 9.29 -2.56 -15.34
CA LEU A 2 10.05 -1.33 -15.67
C LEU A 2 9.15 -0.23 -16.26
N LYS A 3 8.17 -0.59 -17.08
CA LYS A 3 7.17 0.34 -17.62
C LYS A 3 6.24 0.93 -16.54
N ASP A 4 6.15 0.25 -15.39
CA ASP A 4 5.36 0.67 -14.23
C ASP A 4 6.22 1.45 -13.22
N HIS A 5 7.35 2.04 -13.62
CA HIS A 5 8.28 2.76 -12.75
C HIS A 5 8.89 1.94 -11.60
N ILE A 6 8.95 0.62 -11.72
CA ILE A 6 9.57 -0.26 -10.73
C ILE A 6 10.99 -0.62 -11.17
N SER A 7 11.98 -0.15 -10.43
CA SER A 7 13.40 -0.36 -10.72
C SER A 7 13.80 -1.84 -10.57
N LEU A 8 14.93 -2.23 -11.18
CA LEU A 8 15.48 -3.58 -11.00
C LEU A 8 15.88 -3.83 -9.54
N ASP A 9 16.41 -2.82 -8.86
CA ASP A 9 16.76 -2.89 -7.44
C ASP A 9 15.52 -3.17 -6.57
N ALA A 10 14.39 -2.49 -6.83
CA ALA A 10 13.13 -2.77 -6.15
C ALA A 10 12.67 -4.21 -6.39
N GLN A 11 12.74 -4.69 -7.64
CA GLN A 11 12.37 -6.07 -7.98
C GLN A 11 13.26 -7.09 -7.24
N GLN A 12 14.56 -6.84 -7.18
CA GLN A 12 15.49 -7.70 -6.45
C GLN A 12 15.23 -7.66 -4.94
N TYR A 13 15.03 -6.48 -4.38
CA TYR A 13 14.78 -6.27 -2.95
C TYR A 13 13.53 -7.01 -2.45
N PHE A 14 12.44 -6.92 -3.20
CA PHE A 14 11.19 -7.63 -2.87
C PHE A 14 11.16 -9.08 -3.33
N GLY A 15 12.24 -9.58 -3.97
CA GLY A 15 12.37 -10.97 -4.38
C GLY A 15 11.48 -11.34 -5.57
N ILE A 16 11.17 -10.36 -6.43
CA ILE A 16 10.36 -10.58 -7.64
C ILE A 16 11.07 -11.56 -8.58
N ARG A 17 10.31 -12.46 -9.18
CA ARG A 17 10.79 -13.46 -10.14
C ARG A 17 9.89 -13.48 -11.37
N TYR A 18 10.32 -14.16 -12.39
CA TYR A 18 9.54 -14.44 -13.59
C TYR A 18 9.42 -15.95 -13.78
N ASP A 19 8.18 -16.43 -13.88
CA ASP A 19 7.92 -17.82 -14.26
C ASP A 19 7.75 -17.91 -15.77
N VAL A 20 8.66 -18.66 -16.41
CA VAL A 20 8.66 -18.86 -17.87
C VAL A 20 7.46 -19.68 -18.33
N LYS A 21 6.92 -20.56 -17.49
CA LYS A 21 5.81 -21.42 -17.85
C LYS A 21 4.48 -20.67 -17.86
N SER A 22 4.20 -19.95 -16.79
CA SER A 22 2.98 -19.13 -16.68
C SER A 22 3.11 -17.80 -17.41
N GLN A 23 4.33 -17.39 -17.82
CA GLN A 23 4.67 -16.06 -18.30
C GLN A 23 4.26 -14.98 -17.29
N GLY A 24 4.32 -15.31 -16.03
CA GLY A 24 3.87 -14.50 -14.92
C GLY A 24 5.01 -13.85 -14.15
N ILE A 25 4.75 -12.65 -13.63
CA ILE A 25 5.61 -11.98 -12.66
C ILE A 25 5.23 -12.51 -11.28
N VAL A 26 6.17 -13.17 -10.63
CA VAL A 26 5.99 -13.84 -9.34
C VAL A 26 6.31 -12.88 -8.21
N ILE A 27 5.35 -12.67 -7.32
CA ILE A 27 5.42 -11.74 -6.18
C ILE A 27 5.30 -12.55 -4.89
N PRO A 28 6.38 -12.72 -4.12
CA PRO A 28 6.33 -13.43 -2.85
C PRO A 28 5.67 -12.57 -1.77
N ILE A 29 4.70 -13.14 -1.07
CA ILE A 29 4.05 -12.52 0.09
C ILE A 29 4.68 -13.07 1.36
N ARG A 30 5.15 -12.17 2.22
CA ARG A 30 5.83 -12.52 3.46
C ARG A 30 5.08 -11.99 4.67
N ASN A 31 5.16 -12.72 5.78
CA ASN A 31 4.66 -12.24 7.06
C ASN A 31 5.64 -11.24 7.71
N GLU A 32 5.31 -10.75 8.88
CA GLU A 32 6.09 -9.79 9.68
C GLU A 32 7.50 -10.29 10.05
N TYR A 33 7.70 -11.61 10.05
CA TYR A 33 9.01 -12.26 10.30
C TYR A 33 9.82 -12.53 9.02
N GLY A 34 9.32 -12.10 7.85
CA GLY A 34 9.96 -12.34 6.55
C GLY A 34 9.75 -13.74 5.97
N GLN A 35 8.95 -14.60 6.62
CA GLN A 35 8.65 -15.94 6.15
C GLN A 35 7.66 -15.89 4.98
N LEU A 36 7.88 -16.72 3.96
CA LEU A 36 7.00 -16.84 2.81
C LEU A 36 5.67 -17.48 3.23
N ILE A 37 4.57 -16.76 3.04
CA ILE A 37 3.21 -17.22 3.37
C ILE A 37 2.29 -17.32 2.16
N GLY A 38 2.68 -16.78 1.03
CA GLY A 38 1.91 -16.81 -0.20
C GLY A 38 2.72 -16.40 -1.41
N VAL A 39 2.23 -16.73 -2.58
CA VAL A 39 2.80 -16.31 -3.86
C VAL A 39 1.68 -15.83 -4.76
N LYS A 40 1.77 -14.58 -5.18
CA LYS A 40 0.87 -13.96 -6.15
C LYS A 40 1.58 -13.85 -7.48
N GLU A 41 0.87 -14.07 -8.56
CA GLU A 41 1.40 -13.91 -9.90
C GLU A 41 0.58 -12.88 -10.67
N ARG A 42 1.27 -12.04 -11.41
CA ARG A 42 0.67 -11.10 -12.36
C ARG A 42 1.05 -11.52 -13.77
N PHE A 43 0.09 -11.70 -14.64
CA PHE A 43 0.37 -11.94 -16.06
C PHE A 43 1.19 -10.79 -16.66
N ASN A 44 2.23 -11.12 -17.42
CA ASN A 44 3.09 -10.14 -18.10
C ASN A 44 2.55 -9.75 -19.48
N TYR A 45 1.26 -10.01 -19.71
CA TYR A 45 0.51 -9.62 -20.89
C TYR A 45 -0.85 -9.07 -20.48
N GLU A 46 -1.49 -8.32 -21.33
CA GLU A 46 -2.86 -7.88 -21.08
C GLU A 46 -3.81 -9.07 -21.25
N PRO A 47 -4.51 -9.47 -20.19
CA PRO A 47 -5.49 -10.55 -20.27
C PRO A 47 -6.68 -10.09 -21.14
N SER A 48 -7.39 -11.05 -21.73
CA SER A 48 -8.65 -10.78 -22.44
C SER A 48 -9.65 -10.08 -21.53
N ASP A 49 -10.57 -9.32 -22.09
CA ASP A 49 -11.58 -8.58 -21.35
C ASP A 49 -12.29 -9.45 -20.30
N GLY A 50 -12.31 -8.98 -19.07
CA GLY A 50 -12.89 -9.66 -17.93
C GLY A 50 -12.01 -10.69 -17.22
N ALA A 51 -10.81 -11.00 -17.73
CA ALA A 51 -9.90 -11.90 -17.06
C ALA A 51 -9.12 -11.21 -15.93
N LEU A 52 -8.83 -11.97 -14.86
CA LEU A 52 -8.06 -11.47 -13.73
C LEU A 52 -6.61 -11.21 -14.14
N LYS A 53 -6.09 -10.03 -13.78
CA LYS A 53 -4.65 -9.68 -13.97
C LYS A 53 -3.73 -10.43 -13.01
N TYR A 54 -4.27 -10.90 -11.89
CA TYR A 54 -3.54 -11.56 -10.81
C TYR A 54 -4.21 -12.86 -10.40
N PHE A 55 -3.39 -13.82 -9.99
CA PHE A 55 -3.86 -15.05 -9.35
C PHE A 55 -2.88 -15.48 -8.25
N TYR A 56 -3.32 -16.36 -7.35
CA TYR A 56 -2.45 -16.93 -6.32
C TYR A 56 -1.99 -18.31 -6.77
N SER A 57 -0.70 -18.45 -7.10
CA SER A 57 -0.08 -19.75 -7.35
C SER A 57 0.16 -20.52 -6.05
N TYR A 58 0.35 -19.79 -4.94
CA TYR A 58 0.33 -20.33 -3.59
C TYR A 58 -0.52 -19.39 -2.70
N PRO A 59 -1.74 -19.82 -2.31
CA PRO A 59 -2.63 -18.96 -1.55
C PRO A 59 -2.11 -18.71 -0.14
N GLY A 60 -2.10 -17.42 0.25
CA GLY A 60 -1.74 -16.96 1.58
C GLY A 60 -2.82 -16.07 2.20
N ARG A 61 -2.76 -15.92 3.52
CA ARG A 61 -3.67 -15.02 4.23
C ARG A 61 -3.16 -13.58 4.19
N CYS A 62 -3.35 -12.89 3.06
CA CYS A 62 -2.88 -11.51 2.88
C CYS A 62 -3.43 -10.53 3.94
N SER A 63 -4.63 -10.79 4.47
CA SER A 63 -5.21 -9.99 5.54
C SER A 63 -4.50 -10.12 6.90
N THR A 64 -3.53 -11.01 7.05
CA THR A 64 -2.76 -11.17 8.30
C THR A 64 -1.43 -10.42 8.28
N THR A 65 -1.06 -9.83 7.15
CA THR A 65 0.22 -9.13 6.98
C THR A 65 0.06 -7.90 6.08
N LEU A 66 1.12 -7.11 5.98
CA LEU A 66 1.26 -5.99 5.06
C LEU A 66 2.40 -6.28 4.10
N PHE A 67 2.16 -6.12 2.79
CA PHE A 67 3.26 -6.26 1.84
C PHE A 67 4.33 -5.19 2.09
N GLY A 68 5.59 -5.61 2.13
CA GLY A 68 6.71 -4.73 2.41
C GLY A 68 7.04 -4.57 3.90
N TYR A 69 6.20 -5.02 4.83
CA TYR A 69 6.40 -4.83 6.27
C TYR A 69 7.77 -5.34 6.74
N ALA A 70 8.07 -6.62 6.55
CA ALA A 70 9.33 -7.20 7.01
C ALA A 70 10.55 -6.59 6.32
N GLN A 71 10.46 -6.37 5.01
CA GLN A 71 11.58 -5.81 4.24
C GLN A 71 11.88 -4.36 4.63
N ASN A 72 10.84 -3.57 4.87
CA ASN A 72 10.95 -2.13 5.13
C ASN A 72 10.99 -1.79 6.63
N TYR A 73 10.90 -2.78 7.54
CA TYR A 73 10.67 -2.61 8.97
C TYR A 73 11.47 -1.46 9.60
N GLN A 74 12.79 -1.42 9.37
CA GLN A 74 13.67 -0.38 9.92
C GLN A 74 13.34 1.06 9.45
N TYR A 75 12.59 1.21 8.36
CA TYR A 75 12.17 2.50 7.80
C TYR A 75 10.72 2.85 8.18
N LEU A 76 9.99 1.89 8.75
CA LEU A 76 8.60 2.06 9.17
C LEU A 76 8.51 2.48 10.64
N VAL A 77 9.38 1.92 11.49
CA VAL A 77 9.36 2.17 12.94
C VAL A 77 9.61 3.65 13.23
N GLU A 78 8.76 4.21 14.09
CA GLU A 78 8.84 5.61 14.56
C GLU A 78 8.88 6.65 13.44
N ASN A 79 8.23 6.35 12.30
CA ASN A 79 8.27 7.18 11.12
C ASN A 79 6.87 7.40 10.54
N THR A 80 6.75 8.25 9.51
CA THR A 80 5.55 8.29 8.68
C THR A 80 5.45 7.00 7.87
N VAL A 81 4.29 6.33 7.91
CA VAL A 81 4.01 5.11 7.14
C VAL A 81 3.03 5.41 6.02
N PHE A 82 3.44 5.18 4.78
CA PHE A 82 2.57 5.24 3.61
C PHE A 82 1.88 3.89 3.40
N VAL A 83 0.56 3.89 3.33
CA VAL A 83 -0.27 2.68 3.19
C VAL A 83 -0.99 2.73 1.85
N GLY A 84 -0.59 1.88 0.92
CA GLY A 84 -1.25 1.72 -0.38
C GLY A 84 -2.12 0.47 -0.48
N GLU A 85 -2.77 0.33 -1.64
CA GLU A 85 -3.67 -0.80 -1.88
C GLU A 85 -2.92 -2.06 -2.34
N ALA A 86 -2.03 -1.92 -3.31
CA ALA A 86 -1.39 -3.05 -3.98
C ALA A 86 0.14 -3.08 -3.82
N GLU A 87 0.74 -4.26 -4.03
CA GLU A 87 2.19 -4.49 -3.93
C GLU A 87 2.99 -3.56 -4.86
N LYS A 88 2.39 -3.20 -6.01
CA LYS A 88 2.99 -2.29 -6.99
C LYS A 88 3.33 -0.93 -6.36
N PHE A 89 2.42 -0.38 -5.55
CA PHE A 89 2.62 0.87 -4.83
C PHE A 89 3.92 0.87 -4.00
N VAL A 90 4.13 -0.18 -3.20
CA VAL A 90 5.32 -0.29 -2.33
C VAL A 90 6.61 -0.38 -3.16
N MET A 91 6.59 -1.14 -4.25
CA MET A 91 7.74 -1.27 -5.14
C MET A 91 8.05 0.04 -5.89
N GLN A 92 7.02 0.82 -6.25
CA GLN A 92 7.18 2.14 -6.84
C GLN A 92 7.73 3.13 -5.81
N CYS A 93 7.20 3.16 -4.57
CA CYS A 93 7.73 3.96 -3.48
C CYS A 93 9.22 3.69 -3.27
N TYR A 94 9.61 2.42 -3.19
CA TYR A 94 11.02 2.03 -3.09
C TYR A 94 11.86 2.59 -4.25
N SER A 95 11.35 2.48 -5.47
CA SER A 95 12.04 2.95 -6.67
C SER A 95 12.23 4.47 -6.69
N TYR A 96 11.35 5.21 -6.00
CA TYR A 96 11.44 6.67 -5.81
C TYR A 96 12.31 7.08 -4.61
N GLY A 97 12.78 6.12 -3.81
CA GLY A 97 13.61 6.35 -2.63
C GLY A 97 12.84 6.34 -1.31
N TYR A 98 11.54 6.04 -1.33
CA TYR A 98 10.67 5.97 -0.15
C TYR A 98 10.53 4.52 0.31
N ARG A 99 11.18 4.18 1.43
CA ARG A 99 11.15 2.84 2.01
C ARG A 99 10.16 2.68 3.15
N ASN A 100 9.48 3.73 3.52
CA ASN A 100 8.47 3.77 4.59
C ASN A 100 7.06 3.49 4.06
N ALA A 101 6.94 2.53 3.15
CA ALA A 101 5.68 2.16 2.51
C ALA A 101 5.33 0.69 2.73
N VAL A 102 4.03 0.42 2.88
CA VAL A 102 3.40 -0.91 2.96
C VAL A 102 2.14 -0.96 2.12
N ALA A 103 1.64 -2.16 1.81
CA ALA A 103 0.35 -2.31 1.14
C ALA A 103 -0.57 -3.31 1.84
N LEU A 104 -1.88 -3.00 1.79
CA LEU A 104 -2.95 -3.83 2.34
C LEU A 104 -3.17 -5.11 1.51
N MET A 105 -2.80 -5.09 0.24
CA MET A 105 -3.12 -6.12 -0.76
C MET A 105 -4.62 -6.27 -1.02
N SER A 106 -5.39 -5.29 -0.58
CA SER A 106 -6.83 -5.12 -0.74
C SER A 106 -7.20 -3.66 -0.47
N GLY A 107 -8.46 -3.26 -0.68
CA GLY A 107 -8.92 -1.91 -0.32
C GLY A 107 -9.19 -1.72 1.17
N SER A 108 -9.38 -2.81 1.95
CA SER A 108 -9.81 -2.75 3.35
C SER A 108 -8.70 -3.14 4.31
N LEU A 109 -8.54 -2.35 5.39
CA LEU A 109 -7.64 -2.63 6.49
C LEU A 109 -8.24 -3.71 7.41
N SER A 110 -7.53 -4.80 7.61
CA SER A 110 -7.91 -5.82 8.57
C SER A 110 -7.45 -5.47 10.00
N VAL A 111 -8.04 -6.15 10.97
CA VAL A 111 -7.63 -6.05 12.39
C VAL A 111 -6.15 -6.38 12.59
N GLN A 112 -5.66 -7.43 11.95
CA GLN A 112 -4.27 -7.85 12.07
C GLN A 112 -3.32 -6.81 11.45
N GLN A 113 -3.68 -6.28 10.29
CA GLN A 113 -2.92 -5.22 9.63
C GLN A 113 -2.90 -3.92 10.46
N ALA A 114 -4.04 -3.56 11.10
CA ALA A 114 -4.10 -2.41 12.00
C ALA A 114 -3.15 -2.58 13.20
N ARG A 115 -3.12 -3.77 13.80
CA ARG A 115 -2.17 -4.08 14.91
C ARG A 115 -0.72 -3.94 14.45
N LEU A 116 -0.36 -4.49 13.28
CA LEU A 116 0.99 -4.33 12.75
C LEU A 116 1.38 -2.87 12.53
N LEU A 117 0.44 -2.02 12.06
CA LEU A 117 0.70 -0.59 11.92
C LEU A 117 0.93 0.09 13.28
N VAL A 118 0.13 -0.23 14.29
CA VAL A 118 0.25 0.34 15.64
C VAL A 118 1.55 -0.11 16.31
N GLU A 119 1.97 -1.36 16.15
CA GLU A 119 3.23 -1.92 16.68
C GLU A 119 4.49 -1.22 16.13
N LEU A 120 4.38 -0.52 15.01
CA LEU A 120 5.48 0.29 14.47
C LEU A 120 5.71 1.60 15.25
N HIS A 121 4.80 1.98 16.16
CA HIS A 121 4.80 3.30 16.82
C HIS A 121 4.99 4.45 15.82
N PRO A 122 4.19 4.52 14.74
CA PRO A 122 4.40 5.49 13.70
C PRO A 122 4.19 6.92 14.22
N THR A 123 4.84 7.91 13.62
CA THR A 123 4.50 9.32 13.84
C THR A 123 3.25 9.72 13.06
N LYS A 124 3.04 9.07 11.93
CA LYS A 124 1.91 9.33 11.03
C LYS A 124 1.61 8.11 10.17
N VAL A 125 0.32 7.83 9.92
CA VAL A 125 -0.14 6.84 8.94
C VAL A 125 -0.92 7.55 7.84
N ILE A 126 -0.49 7.42 6.58
CA ILE A 126 -1.12 8.06 5.43
C ILE A 126 -1.65 7.01 4.47
N PHE A 127 -2.97 6.97 4.30
CA PHE A 127 -3.63 6.11 3.31
C PHE A 127 -3.56 6.74 1.92
N LEU A 128 -2.94 6.01 0.99
CA LEU A 128 -2.77 6.41 -0.42
C LEU A 128 -3.52 5.42 -1.32
N HIS A 129 -4.84 5.39 -1.17
CA HIS A 129 -5.72 4.58 -2.03
C HIS A 129 -5.78 5.13 -3.45
N ASP A 130 -6.09 4.27 -4.41
CA ASP A 130 -6.25 4.65 -5.80
C ASP A 130 -7.41 5.64 -6.00
N GLN A 131 -7.32 6.49 -7.01
CA GLN A 131 -8.38 7.44 -7.35
C GLN A 131 -9.71 6.74 -7.64
N GLY A 132 -10.78 7.29 -7.09
CA GLY A 132 -12.12 6.70 -7.15
C GLY A 132 -12.41 5.70 -6.02
N TYR A 133 -11.49 5.51 -5.08
CA TYR A 133 -11.78 4.76 -3.87
C TYR A 133 -12.73 5.57 -2.97
N GLU A 134 -13.85 4.98 -2.58
CA GLU A 134 -14.89 5.67 -1.84
C GLU A 134 -14.41 6.17 -0.48
N LEU A 135 -14.75 7.43 -0.15
CA LEU A 135 -14.34 8.06 1.11
C LEU A 135 -14.84 7.28 2.33
N ASP A 136 -16.06 6.72 2.27
CA ASP A 136 -16.61 5.90 3.36
C ASP A 136 -15.77 4.65 3.64
N ASN A 137 -15.10 4.09 2.64
CA ASN A 137 -14.18 2.97 2.84
C ASN A 137 -12.87 3.45 3.49
N ILE A 138 -12.40 4.66 3.17
CA ILE A 138 -11.26 5.28 3.86
C ILE A 138 -11.62 5.51 5.33
N LYS A 139 -12.79 6.09 5.61
CA LYS A 139 -13.30 6.29 6.98
C LYS A 139 -13.32 4.98 7.78
N ARG A 140 -13.83 3.89 7.20
CA ARG A 140 -13.80 2.56 7.83
C ARG A 140 -12.39 2.08 8.15
N ASN A 141 -11.44 2.26 7.25
CA ASN A 141 -10.04 1.91 7.51
C ASN A 141 -9.46 2.73 8.67
N VAL A 142 -9.79 4.03 8.73
CA VAL A 142 -9.40 4.92 9.83
C VAL A 142 -10.02 4.49 11.15
N GLU A 143 -11.33 4.17 11.18
CA GLU A 143 -12.02 3.68 12.36
C GLU A 143 -11.38 2.38 12.89
N VAL A 144 -11.08 1.43 12.01
CA VAL A 144 -10.37 0.20 12.39
C VAL A 144 -9.02 0.53 13.00
N LEU A 145 -8.24 1.43 12.39
CA LEU A 145 -6.93 1.81 12.91
C LEU A 145 -7.05 2.51 14.28
N ARG A 146 -7.94 3.48 14.43
CA ARG A 146 -8.22 4.21 15.70
C ARG A 146 -8.66 3.26 16.81
N HIS A 147 -9.48 2.25 16.49
CA HIS A 147 -9.92 1.28 17.48
C HIS A 147 -8.74 0.55 18.16
N TYR A 148 -7.68 0.27 17.43
CA TYR A 148 -6.50 -0.45 17.93
C TYR A 148 -5.38 0.46 18.39
N SER A 149 -5.44 1.77 18.11
CA SER A 149 -4.41 2.75 18.49
C SER A 149 -4.75 3.58 19.72
N LYS A 150 -5.77 3.21 20.50
CA LYS A 150 -6.30 4.00 21.65
C LYS A 150 -5.26 4.49 22.66
N PHE A 151 -4.10 3.87 22.70
CA PHE A 151 -3.00 4.21 23.62
C PHE A 151 -1.73 4.66 22.90
N THR A 152 -1.81 4.90 21.60
CA THR A 152 -0.69 5.31 20.76
C THR A 152 -1.09 6.55 19.99
N GLU A 153 -0.42 7.66 20.26
CA GLU A 153 -0.70 8.92 19.57
C GLU A 153 0.09 8.99 18.26
N PHE A 154 -0.61 9.13 17.15
CA PHE A 154 -0.04 9.44 15.83
C PHE A 154 -1.11 10.06 14.93
N GLU A 155 -0.65 10.84 13.97
CA GLU A 155 -1.56 11.45 12.99
C GLU A 155 -2.01 10.41 11.96
N ILE A 156 -3.28 10.52 11.54
CA ILE A 156 -3.83 9.73 10.44
C ILE A 156 -4.24 10.68 9.32
N GLY A 157 -3.82 10.36 8.11
CA GLY A 157 -4.18 11.14 6.93
C GLY A 157 -4.50 10.25 5.74
N TYR A 158 -5.04 10.85 4.71
CA TYR A 158 -5.28 10.18 3.43
C TYR A 158 -5.05 11.12 2.25
N TRP A 159 -4.83 10.56 1.07
CA TRP A 159 -4.76 11.33 -0.16
C TRP A 159 -6.15 11.82 -0.56
N ASP A 160 -6.34 13.12 -0.51
CA ASP A 160 -7.52 13.80 -1.03
C ASP A 160 -7.38 14.00 -2.54
N TRP A 161 -7.65 12.92 -3.30
CA TRP A 161 -7.55 12.93 -4.76
C TRP A 161 -8.59 13.84 -5.44
N THR A 162 -9.56 14.41 -4.70
CA THR A 162 -10.52 15.39 -5.25
C THR A 162 -9.83 16.70 -5.62
N LYS A 163 -8.70 17.01 -4.99
CA LYS A 163 -7.88 18.18 -5.32
C LYS A 163 -7.24 18.10 -6.69
N SER A 164 -6.92 16.90 -7.17
CA SER A 164 -6.23 16.67 -8.43
C SER A 164 -6.66 15.33 -9.02
N TYR A 165 -7.80 15.33 -9.70
CA TYR A 165 -8.29 14.12 -10.35
C TYR A 165 -7.52 13.86 -11.66
N TYR A 166 -6.90 12.70 -11.80
CA TYR A 166 -6.16 12.29 -12.99
C TYR A 166 -6.92 11.27 -13.83
N ALA A 167 -7.26 10.11 -13.25
CA ALA A 167 -8.08 9.10 -13.89
C ALA A 167 -8.54 8.05 -12.85
N PRO A 168 -9.62 7.30 -13.12
CA PRO A 168 -10.07 6.22 -12.24
C PRO A 168 -8.97 5.17 -12.04
N LYS A 169 -8.81 4.70 -10.80
CA LYS A 169 -7.86 3.63 -10.42
C LYS A 169 -6.39 3.97 -10.63
N VAL A 170 -6.05 5.25 -10.71
CA VAL A 170 -4.65 5.69 -10.72
C VAL A 170 -4.16 5.77 -9.27
N SER A 171 -3.08 5.07 -8.99
CA SER A 171 -2.37 5.16 -7.72
C SER A 171 -1.54 6.45 -7.66
N ALA A 172 -1.32 7.00 -6.46
CA ALA A 172 -0.46 8.16 -6.25
C ALA A 172 0.94 8.00 -6.86
N THR A 173 1.43 6.78 -6.99
CA THR A 173 2.75 6.45 -7.52
C THR A 173 2.78 6.20 -9.04
N ASP A 174 1.63 6.03 -9.70
CA ASP A 174 1.58 5.68 -11.14
C ASP A 174 2.06 6.80 -12.07
N MET A 175 2.03 8.03 -11.58
CA MET A 175 2.37 9.23 -12.36
C MET A 175 3.83 9.64 -12.28
N GLY A 176 4.67 8.81 -11.68
CA GLY A 176 6.10 9.07 -11.51
C GLY A 176 6.45 9.80 -10.21
N LYS A 177 7.77 9.87 -9.95
CA LYS A 177 8.32 10.36 -8.68
C LYS A 177 7.91 11.80 -8.37
N GLU A 178 8.09 12.73 -9.30
CA GLU A 178 7.80 14.15 -9.09
C GLU A 178 6.34 14.39 -8.69
N LYS A 179 5.42 13.66 -9.33
CA LYS A 179 4.00 13.78 -9.01
C LYS A 179 3.65 13.14 -7.67
N PHE A 180 4.26 12.00 -7.36
CA PHE A 180 4.12 11.39 -6.04
C PHE A 180 4.58 12.34 -4.94
N GLU A 181 5.75 12.97 -5.10
CA GLU A 181 6.27 13.95 -4.15
C GLU A 181 5.34 15.17 -4.00
N TYR A 182 4.76 15.64 -5.09
CA TYR A 182 3.77 16.70 -5.03
C TYR A 182 2.53 16.29 -4.21
N ILE A 183 2.00 15.09 -4.44
CA ILE A 183 0.82 14.56 -3.74
C ILE A 183 1.08 14.48 -2.24
N ILE A 184 2.17 13.84 -1.82
CA ILE A 184 2.44 13.64 -0.38
C ILE A 184 2.73 14.95 0.36
N ASN A 185 3.14 16.01 -0.34
CA ASN A 185 3.42 17.32 0.25
C ASN A 185 2.23 18.29 0.22
N ASN A 186 1.27 18.11 -0.70
CA ASN A 186 0.24 19.13 -0.98
C ASN A 186 -1.20 18.60 -0.96
N GLU A 187 -1.42 17.29 -1.10
CA GLU A 187 -2.75 16.73 -1.30
C GLU A 187 -3.16 15.74 -0.19
N ILE A 188 -2.42 15.72 0.92
CA ILE A 188 -2.80 14.91 2.08
C ILE A 188 -3.72 15.72 2.98
N LEU A 189 -4.84 15.11 3.34
CA LEU A 189 -5.73 15.61 4.38
C LEU A 189 -5.43 14.83 5.67
N ILE A 190 -5.07 15.58 6.73
CA ILE A 190 -4.90 15.01 8.06
C ILE A 190 -6.25 15.04 8.76
N LEU A 191 -6.66 13.91 9.30
CA LEU A 191 -7.90 13.79 10.07
C LEU A 191 -7.64 14.26 11.50
N GLY A 192 -8.38 15.28 11.93
CA GLY A 192 -8.36 15.76 13.32
C GLY A 192 -8.96 14.75 14.29
N ASP A 193 -8.75 15.00 15.59
CA ASP A 193 -9.45 14.25 16.64
C ASP A 193 -10.96 14.59 16.59
N ASP A 194 -11.80 13.59 16.61
CA ASP A 194 -13.28 13.48 16.73
C ASP A 194 -14.21 14.73 16.63
N LYS A 195 -13.67 15.95 16.45
CA LYS A 195 -14.45 17.18 16.39
C LYS A 195 -14.72 17.69 14.96
N ASP A 196 -13.94 17.20 13.99
CA ASP A 196 -14.03 17.65 12.59
C ASP A 196 -14.82 16.69 11.70
N GLU A 197 -15.41 15.62 12.27
CA GLU A 197 -16.16 14.61 11.51
C GLU A 197 -17.60 15.03 11.11
N GLU A 198 -18.11 16.15 11.65
CA GLU A 198 -19.45 16.65 11.27
C GLU A 198 -19.45 17.49 9.98
N GLU A 199 -18.29 17.82 9.40
CA GLU A 199 -18.16 18.62 8.18
C GLU A 199 -17.69 17.85 6.91
N LEU A 200 -17.60 16.50 6.96
CA LEU A 200 -17.20 15.69 5.79
C LEU A 200 -18.35 14.91 5.17
#